data_7d2563395a63ef02f0f12816a2106ed1
#
_entry.id   7d2563395a63ef02f0f12816a2106ed1
#
_cell.length_a   1.000
_cell.length_b   1.000
_cell.length_c   1.000
_cell.angle_alpha   90.00
_cell.angle_beta   90.00
_cell.angle_gamma   90.00
#
_symmetry.space_group_name_H-M   'P 1'
#
loop_
_entity.id
_entity.type
_entity.pdbx_description
1 polymer ?
#
loop_
_entity_poly.entity_id
_entity_poly.type
_entity_poly.pdbx_seq_one_letter_code
_entity_poly.pdbx_strand_id
1 'polypeptide(L)'
;MPIGTSFVMQGQRPFSFLELVNASSGLGELHTPVISRGFTGGDKRYLSWKIEETQPMTPSVDSIRDQIVEVWSKQQAFKLAEARAREIASKVGTATLIDSLASPEEKSQIKEPAPFTWFNPMFARMESRLQLSNVELLQPVDDSFMETVFASKPNETVVAPDSNKTVCYVVQVIELTPEVNLLYEKFAAAPLEGIATVSQLESDRALQPWFQNLQKQLSFRVD
;
A
#
# COMPACT_ATOMS: atom_id res chain seq x y z
N MET A 1 16.38 14.41 -8.26
CA MET A 1 15.90 13.25 -7.50
C MET A 1 16.23 13.48 -6.04
N PRO A 2 15.31 13.21 -5.13
CA PRO A 2 15.58 13.28 -3.71
C PRO A 2 16.56 12.18 -3.29
N ILE A 3 17.36 12.45 -2.25
CA ILE A 3 18.35 11.51 -1.71
C ILE A 3 17.72 10.15 -1.31
N GLY A 4 16.46 10.15 -0.92
CA GLY A 4 15.73 8.94 -0.52
C GLY A 4 15.63 7.84 -1.60
N THR A 5 15.79 8.20 -2.87
CA THR A 5 15.82 7.25 -3.99
C THR A 5 17.22 6.80 -4.38
N SER A 6 18.25 7.25 -3.64
CA SER A 6 19.62 6.79 -3.84
C SER A 6 19.87 5.44 -3.15
N PHE A 7 20.93 4.76 -3.55
CA PHE A 7 21.30 3.44 -3.00
C PHE A 7 22.77 3.38 -2.62
N VAL A 8 23.10 2.50 -1.70
CA VAL A 8 24.46 2.15 -1.28
C VAL A 8 24.70 0.69 -1.59
N MET A 9 25.87 0.37 -2.14
CA MET A 9 26.25 -1.02 -2.35
C MET A 9 26.95 -1.55 -1.10
N GLN A 10 26.38 -2.59 -0.48
CA GLN A 10 27.06 -3.41 0.53
C GLN A 10 27.33 -4.78 -0.07
N GLY A 11 28.57 -5.00 -0.49
CA GLY A 11 28.91 -6.16 -1.30
C GLY A 11 28.22 -6.13 -2.65
N GLN A 12 27.44 -7.19 -2.96
CA GLN A 12 26.68 -7.29 -4.22
C GLN A 12 25.21 -6.82 -4.10
N ARG A 13 24.77 -6.46 -2.90
CA ARG A 13 23.37 -6.07 -2.66
C ARG A 13 23.22 -4.55 -2.57
N PRO A 14 22.33 -3.95 -3.38
CA PRO A 14 21.97 -2.56 -3.22
C PRO A 14 20.98 -2.37 -2.06
N PHE A 15 21.26 -1.40 -1.19
CA PHE A 15 20.33 -0.93 -0.16
C PHE A 15 19.91 0.49 -0.50
N SER A 16 18.62 0.78 -0.43
CA SER A 16 18.16 2.15 -0.57
C SER A 16 18.66 3.00 0.61
N PHE A 17 18.82 4.29 0.38
CA PHE A 17 19.23 5.21 1.46
C PHE A 17 18.23 5.19 2.62
N LEU A 18 16.93 5.05 2.32
CA LEU A 18 15.89 4.96 3.35
C LEU A 18 16.02 3.67 4.19
N GLU A 19 16.36 2.54 3.59
CA GLU A 19 16.62 1.30 4.32
C GLU A 19 17.82 1.47 5.25
N LEU A 20 18.88 2.13 4.77
CA LEU A 20 20.06 2.42 5.58
C LEU A 20 19.77 3.34 6.77
N VAL A 21 18.95 4.37 6.58
CA VAL A 21 18.59 5.30 7.66
C VAL A 21 17.74 4.62 8.72
N ASN A 22 16.85 3.70 8.31
CA ASN A 22 15.92 3.02 9.21
C ASN A 22 16.47 1.72 9.81
N ALA A 23 17.55 1.19 9.27
CA ALA A 23 18.20 0.00 9.85
C ALA A 23 18.99 0.35 11.11
N SER A 24 18.90 -0.45 12.14
CA SER A 24 19.63 -0.28 13.40
C SER A 24 21.16 -0.21 13.23
N SER A 25 21.70 -0.79 12.16
CA SER A 25 23.12 -0.77 11.78
C SER A 25 23.42 0.05 10.53
N GLY A 26 22.46 0.83 10.01
CA GLY A 26 22.50 1.30 8.64
C GLY A 26 23.54 2.37 8.33
N LEU A 27 23.57 3.47 9.07
CA LEU A 27 24.51 4.57 8.82
C LEU A 27 25.81 4.47 9.64
N GLY A 28 26.00 3.36 10.38
CA GLY A 28 27.21 3.16 11.18
C GLY A 28 27.35 4.15 12.33
N GLU A 29 28.60 4.44 12.69
CA GLU A 29 28.94 5.34 13.79
C GLU A 29 28.68 6.81 13.44
N LEU A 30 28.54 7.65 14.48
CA LEU A 30 28.41 9.10 14.33
C LEU A 30 29.59 9.67 13.50
N HIS A 31 29.27 10.63 12.64
CA HIS A 31 30.20 11.31 11.75
C HIS A 31 30.95 10.45 10.73
N THR A 32 30.54 9.17 10.57
CA THR A 32 31.09 8.29 9.54
C THR A 32 30.38 8.51 8.20
N PRO A 33 31.08 8.99 7.15
CA PRO A 33 30.45 9.31 5.89
C PRO A 33 30.07 8.06 5.09
N VAL A 34 28.87 8.07 4.50
CA VAL A 34 28.36 7.06 3.57
C VAL A 34 28.10 7.71 2.23
N ILE A 35 28.56 7.08 1.16
CA ILE A 35 28.34 7.56 -0.21
C ILE A 35 27.22 6.73 -0.83
N SER A 36 26.13 7.39 -1.23
CA SER A 36 25.07 6.77 -2.03
C SER A 36 25.02 7.32 -3.45
N ARG A 37 24.50 6.54 -4.39
CA ARG A 37 24.40 6.88 -5.82
C ARG A 37 22.95 6.91 -6.26
N GLY A 38 22.62 7.81 -7.19
CA GLY A 38 21.29 7.84 -7.80
C GLY A 38 21.04 6.62 -8.69
N PHE A 39 19.82 6.11 -8.68
CA PHE A 39 19.43 4.89 -9.44
C PHE A 39 19.32 5.13 -10.96
N THR A 40 19.01 6.35 -11.38
CA THR A 40 18.80 6.68 -12.80
C THR A 40 19.82 7.68 -13.31
N GLY A 41 20.70 7.21 -14.18
CA GLY A 41 21.30 7.94 -15.30
C GLY A 41 22.02 9.26 -15.03
N GLY A 42 22.58 9.47 -13.85
CA GLY A 42 23.42 10.62 -13.61
C GLY A 42 24.48 10.30 -12.56
N ASP A 43 25.69 10.81 -12.76
CA ASP A 43 26.82 10.70 -11.82
C ASP A 43 26.58 11.38 -10.44
N LYS A 44 25.32 11.56 -10.06
CA LYS A 44 25.01 12.18 -8.77
C LYS A 44 25.34 11.23 -7.64
N ARG A 45 26.26 11.68 -6.81
CA ARG A 45 26.66 11.02 -5.57
C ARG A 45 26.22 11.89 -4.41
N TYR A 46 25.71 11.26 -3.36
CA TYR A 46 25.35 11.92 -2.13
C TYR A 46 26.30 11.45 -1.04
N LEU A 47 26.85 12.39 -0.29
CA LEU A 47 27.65 12.13 0.91
C LEU A 47 26.77 12.43 2.11
N SER A 48 26.56 11.45 2.97
CA SER A 48 25.70 11.56 4.14
C SER A 48 26.39 10.97 5.35
N TRP A 49 26.12 11.53 6.52
CA TRP A 49 26.61 10.99 7.78
C TRP A 49 25.62 11.32 8.89
N LYS A 50 25.64 10.53 9.95
CA LYS A 50 24.86 10.74 11.15
C LYS A 50 25.52 11.84 11.99
N ILE A 51 24.79 12.90 12.28
CA ILE A 51 25.29 14.03 13.09
C ILE A 51 24.88 13.91 14.55
N GLU A 52 23.77 13.19 14.80
CA GLU A 52 23.23 13.01 16.14
C GLU A 52 22.50 11.65 16.20
N GLU A 53 22.56 11.02 17.34
CA GLU A 53 21.83 9.78 17.63
C GLU A 53 21.19 9.92 19.00
N THR A 54 19.86 9.83 19.01
CA THR A 54 19.09 9.85 20.24
C THR A 54 18.72 8.40 20.60
N GLN A 55 18.98 8.02 21.84
CA GLN A 55 18.60 6.70 22.34
C GLN A 55 17.09 6.50 22.20
N PRO A 56 16.63 5.29 21.84
CA PRO A 56 15.21 4.97 21.81
C PRO A 56 14.59 5.27 23.17
N MET A 57 13.60 6.15 23.18
CA MET A 57 12.87 6.51 24.40
C MET A 57 11.37 6.53 24.12
N THR A 58 10.59 6.13 25.12
CA THR A 58 9.15 6.33 25.08
C THR A 58 8.86 7.76 25.53
N PRO A 59 8.33 8.63 24.65
CA PRO A 59 8.03 10.00 25.01
C PRO A 59 6.91 10.04 26.08
N SER A 60 6.92 11.07 26.94
CA SER A 60 5.81 11.29 27.85
C SER A 60 4.55 11.69 27.11
N VAL A 61 3.38 11.31 27.64
CA VAL A 61 2.08 11.67 27.02
C VAL A 61 1.94 13.18 26.85
N ASP A 62 2.44 13.97 27.79
CA ASP A 62 2.36 15.44 27.73
C ASP A 62 3.19 16.01 26.59
N SER A 63 4.36 15.41 26.29
CA SER A 63 5.23 15.88 25.20
C SER A 63 4.69 15.60 23.80
N ILE A 64 3.77 14.63 23.66
CA ILE A 64 3.19 14.24 22.37
C ILE A 64 1.66 14.37 22.35
N ARG A 65 1.08 15.09 23.34
CA ARG A 65 -0.37 15.23 23.48
C ARG A 65 -1.05 15.70 22.20
N ASP A 66 -0.50 16.73 21.55
CA ASP A 66 -1.09 17.28 20.33
C ASP A 66 -1.06 16.27 19.16
N GLN A 67 0.01 15.49 19.07
CA GLN A 67 0.10 14.41 18.08
C GLN A 67 -0.93 13.31 18.35
N ILE A 68 -1.12 12.94 19.63
CA ILE A 68 -2.14 11.95 20.02
C ILE A 68 -3.53 12.44 19.65
N VAL A 69 -3.84 13.71 19.96
CA VAL A 69 -5.14 14.33 19.65
C VAL A 69 -5.37 14.37 18.14
N GLU A 70 -4.35 14.74 17.37
CA GLU A 70 -4.43 14.77 15.91
C GLU A 70 -4.74 13.37 15.33
N VAL A 71 -3.96 12.36 15.74
CA VAL A 71 -4.14 10.97 15.27
C VAL A 71 -5.51 10.44 15.69
N TRP A 72 -5.91 10.66 16.94
CA TRP A 72 -7.22 10.24 17.45
C TRP A 72 -8.35 10.90 16.68
N SER A 73 -8.26 12.22 16.42
CA SER A 73 -9.27 12.97 15.67
C SER A 73 -9.41 12.44 14.25
N LYS A 74 -8.31 12.15 13.56
CA LYS A 74 -8.30 11.52 12.23
C LYS A 74 -9.00 10.16 12.25
N GLN A 75 -8.71 9.34 13.26
CA GLN A 75 -9.37 8.04 13.41
C GLN A 75 -10.88 8.15 13.63
N GLN A 76 -11.33 9.13 14.45
CA GLN A 76 -12.76 9.35 14.65
C GLN A 76 -13.43 9.91 13.38
N ALA A 77 -12.79 10.84 12.69
CA ALA A 77 -13.27 11.35 11.41
C ALA A 77 -13.41 10.24 10.36
N PHE A 78 -12.43 9.34 10.28
CA PHE A 78 -12.50 8.19 9.38
C PHE A 78 -13.68 7.26 9.70
N LYS A 79 -13.94 6.96 10.97
CA LYS A 79 -15.11 6.14 11.37
C LYS A 79 -16.44 6.78 10.96
N LEU A 80 -16.55 8.10 11.06
CA LEU A 80 -17.74 8.84 10.62
C LEU A 80 -17.86 8.81 9.09
N ALA A 81 -16.76 8.98 8.38
CA ALA A 81 -16.73 8.88 6.92
C ALA A 81 -17.11 7.48 6.43
N GLU A 82 -16.60 6.43 7.08
CA GLU A 82 -16.95 5.04 6.78
C GLU A 82 -18.44 4.76 7.02
N ALA A 83 -18.99 5.23 8.14
CA ALA A 83 -20.41 5.11 8.43
C ALA A 83 -21.27 5.80 7.35
N ARG A 84 -20.88 7.00 6.93
CA ARG A 84 -21.54 7.73 5.85
C ARG A 84 -21.41 7.02 4.51
N ALA A 85 -20.24 6.48 4.19
CA ALA A 85 -20.03 5.70 2.98
C ALA A 85 -20.93 4.46 2.92
N ARG A 86 -21.08 3.74 4.03
CA ARG A 86 -22.00 2.59 4.14
C ARG A 86 -23.47 3.00 3.99
N GLU A 87 -23.86 4.14 4.54
CA GLU A 87 -25.20 4.69 4.35
C GLU A 87 -25.49 4.98 2.86
N ILE A 88 -24.54 5.64 2.18
CA ILE A 88 -24.64 5.89 0.74
C ILE A 88 -24.73 4.56 -0.03
N ALA A 89 -23.82 3.63 0.20
CA ALA A 89 -23.81 2.35 -0.48
C ALA A 89 -25.14 1.59 -0.30
N SER A 90 -25.73 1.63 0.89
CA SER A 90 -27.03 0.97 1.15
C SER A 90 -28.20 1.61 0.41
N LYS A 91 -28.11 2.88 0.05
CA LYS A 91 -29.16 3.60 -0.70
C LYS A 91 -29.05 3.38 -2.20
N VAL A 92 -27.88 3.06 -2.73
CA VAL A 92 -27.66 2.86 -4.17
C VAL A 92 -28.46 1.65 -4.67
N GLY A 93 -28.43 0.53 -3.96
CA GLY A 93 -29.18 -0.68 -4.34
C GLY A 93 -28.85 -1.12 -5.77
N THR A 94 -29.85 -1.16 -6.64
CA THR A 94 -29.72 -1.45 -8.08
C THR A 94 -29.63 -0.19 -8.95
N ALA A 95 -29.75 1.00 -8.36
CA ALA A 95 -29.63 2.26 -9.08
C ALA A 95 -28.16 2.58 -9.39
N THR A 96 -27.94 3.59 -10.25
CA THR A 96 -26.58 4.10 -10.42
C THR A 96 -26.15 4.95 -9.24
N LEU A 97 -24.86 4.96 -8.93
CA LEU A 97 -24.32 5.76 -7.83
C LEU A 97 -24.68 7.25 -8.00
N ILE A 98 -24.58 7.76 -9.23
CA ILE A 98 -24.86 9.16 -9.56
C ILE A 98 -26.32 9.55 -9.30
N ASP A 99 -27.27 8.64 -9.56
CA ASP A 99 -28.70 8.89 -9.36
C ASP A 99 -29.09 8.83 -7.88
N SER A 100 -28.33 8.09 -7.10
CA SER A 100 -28.57 7.88 -5.67
C SER A 100 -28.03 9.00 -4.78
N LEU A 101 -27.15 9.86 -5.30
CA LEU A 101 -26.61 10.98 -4.56
C LEU A 101 -27.56 12.18 -4.60
N ALA A 102 -27.84 12.73 -3.43
CA ALA A 102 -28.82 13.82 -3.27
C ALA A 102 -28.23 15.20 -3.56
N SER A 103 -26.94 15.42 -3.28
CA SER A 103 -26.32 16.73 -3.37
C SER A 103 -25.46 16.90 -4.63
N PRO A 104 -25.49 18.08 -5.25
CA PRO A 104 -24.61 18.39 -6.39
C PRO A 104 -23.12 18.29 -6.03
N GLU A 105 -22.76 18.60 -4.78
CA GLU A 105 -21.39 18.52 -4.31
C GLU A 105 -20.90 17.07 -4.26
N GLU A 106 -21.73 16.13 -3.77
CA GLU A 106 -21.42 14.70 -3.77
C GLU A 106 -21.27 14.17 -5.20
N LYS A 107 -22.16 14.59 -6.11
CA LYS A 107 -22.08 14.20 -7.53
C LYS A 107 -20.80 14.70 -8.21
N SER A 108 -20.31 15.88 -7.86
CA SER A 108 -19.06 16.43 -8.42
C SER A 108 -17.81 15.69 -7.98
N GLN A 109 -17.90 14.86 -6.93
CA GLN A 109 -16.78 14.05 -6.42
C GLN A 109 -16.72 12.66 -7.06
N ILE A 110 -17.67 12.29 -7.89
CA ILE A 110 -17.63 11.02 -8.62
C ILE A 110 -16.44 11.04 -9.58
N LYS A 111 -15.67 9.94 -9.53
CA LYS A 111 -14.52 9.71 -10.39
C LYS A 111 -14.71 8.39 -11.12
N GLU A 112 -14.34 8.38 -12.38
CA GLU A 112 -14.34 7.19 -13.21
C GLU A 112 -12.90 6.88 -13.59
N PRO A 113 -12.19 6.09 -12.80
CA PRO A 113 -10.83 5.67 -13.15
C PRO A 113 -10.85 4.79 -14.41
N ALA A 114 -9.77 4.83 -15.18
CA ALA A 114 -9.57 3.89 -16.27
C ALA A 114 -9.61 2.43 -15.75
N PRO A 115 -9.99 1.45 -16.59
CA PRO A 115 -9.95 0.05 -16.21
C PRO A 115 -8.58 -0.36 -15.66
N PHE A 116 -8.55 -1.06 -14.55
CA PHE A 116 -7.33 -1.47 -13.89
C PHE A 116 -7.36 -2.95 -13.52
N THR A 117 -6.18 -3.51 -13.32
CA THR A 117 -5.98 -4.88 -12.87
C THR A 117 -5.53 -4.88 -11.41
N TRP A 118 -5.68 -6.00 -10.70
CA TRP A 118 -5.20 -6.12 -9.31
C TRP A 118 -3.70 -5.83 -9.20
N PHE A 119 -2.90 -6.47 -10.06
CA PHE A 119 -1.46 -6.26 -10.11
C PHE A 119 -1.04 -5.54 -11.39
N ASN A 120 -0.03 -4.70 -11.27
CA ASN A 120 0.51 -3.99 -12.41
C ASN A 120 1.25 -4.97 -13.35
N PRO A 121 0.75 -5.17 -14.59
CA PRO A 121 1.33 -6.14 -15.51
C PRO A 121 2.74 -5.77 -16.00
N MET A 122 3.11 -4.50 -15.93
CA MET A 122 4.44 -4.04 -16.34
C MET A 122 5.52 -4.53 -15.39
N PHE A 123 5.27 -4.45 -14.08
CA PHE A 123 6.24 -4.89 -13.06
C PHE A 123 6.27 -6.41 -12.90
N ALA A 124 5.16 -7.10 -13.13
CA ALA A 124 5.14 -8.57 -13.11
C ALA A 124 6.11 -9.23 -14.10
N ARG A 125 6.50 -8.53 -15.16
CA ARG A 125 7.47 -9.01 -16.16
C ARG A 125 8.91 -8.61 -15.86
N MET A 126 9.14 -7.55 -15.10
CA MET A 126 10.47 -6.96 -14.90
C MET A 126 11.07 -7.32 -13.54
N GLU A 127 10.23 -7.52 -12.55
CA GLU A 127 10.64 -7.83 -11.18
C GLU A 127 9.92 -9.09 -10.70
N SER A 128 10.61 -9.93 -9.95
CA SER A 128 10.03 -11.14 -9.32
C SER A 128 8.98 -10.82 -8.24
N ARG A 129 8.52 -9.58 -8.16
CA ARG A 129 7.54 -9.11 -7.17
C ARG A 129 6.33 -8.52 -7.86
N LEU A 130 5.17 -9.06 -7.51
CA LEU A 130 3.89 -8.49 -7.93
C LEU A 130 3.66 -7.19 -7.14
N GLN A 131 3.44 -6.09 -7.86
CA GLN A 131 3.06 -4.81 -7.27
C GLN A 131 1.58 -4.54 -7.57
N LEU A 132 0.87 -3.99 -6.58
CA LEU A 132 -0.51 -3.55 -6.79
C LEU A 132 -0.58 -2.49 -7.88
N SER A 133 -1.63 -2.54 -8.66
CA SER A 133 -1.91 -1.48 -9.62
C SER A 133 -2.19 -0.16 -8.90
N ASN A 134 -1.63 0.92 -9.43
CA ASN A 134 -2.03 2.26 -9.03
C ASN A 134 -3.36 2.61 -9.72
N VAL A 135 -4.41 2.81 -8.93
CA VAL A 135 -5.73 3.21 -9.47
C VAL A 135 -5.71 4.71 -9.69
N GLU A 136 -5.83 5.11 -10.95
CA GLU A 136 -5.82 6.52 -11.32
C GLU A 136 -6.93 7.30 -10.59
N LEU A 137 -6.67 8.56 -10.26
CA LEU A 137 -7.59 9.47 -9.55
C LEU A 137 -7.86 9.11 -8.07
N LEU A 138 -7.40 7.97 -7.56
CA LEU A 138 -7.53 7.60 -6.16
C LEU A 138 -6.24 7.85 -5.39
N GLN A 139 -6.34 7.94 -4.07
CA GLN A 139 -5.18 7.83 -3.18
C GLN A 139 -4.65 6.39 -3.24
N PRO A 140 -3.40 6.16 -2.84
CA PRO A 140 -2.85 4.81 -2.83
C PRO A 140 -3.77 3.83 -2.11
N VAL A 141 -4.05 2.71 -2.77
CA VAL A 141 -4.90 1.63 -2.26
C VAL A 141 -4.08 0.42 -1.86
N ASP A 142 -4.61 -0.42 -1.01
CA ASP A 142 -3.98 -1.64 -0.53
C ASP A 142 -4.70 -2.92 -1.02
N ASP A 143 -4.20 -4.07 -0.60
CA ASP A 143 -4.79 -5.37 -0.93
C ASP A 143 -6.25 -5.47 -0.46
N SER A 144 -6.61 -4.88 0.67
CA SER A 144 -7.98 -4.91 1.19
C SER A 144 -8.97 -4.19 0.27
N PHE A 145 -8.55 -3.06 -0.31
CA PHE A 145 -9.32 -2.35 -1.34
C PHE A 145 -9.51 -3.24 -2.57
N MET A 146 -8.43 -3.82 -3.09
CA MET A 146 -8.47 -4.68 -4.27
C MET A 146 -9.35 -5.90 -4.03
N GLU A 147 -9.20 -6.58 -2.88
CA GLU A 147 -10.02 -7.72 -2.50
C GLU A 147 -11.51 -7.36 -2.48
N THR A 148 -11.87 -6.24 -1.86
CA THR A 148 -13.25 -5.78 -1.78
C THR A 148 -13.84 -5.50 -3.16
N VAL A 149 -13.10 -4.81 -4.03
CA VAL A 149 -13.58 -4.43 -5.37
C VAL A 149 -13.67 -5.63 -6.30
N PHE A 150 -12.65 -6.49 -6.33
CA PHE A 150 -12.60 -7.64 -7.25
C PHE A 150 -13.48 -8.84 -6.79
N ALA A 151 -13.86 -8.89 -5.51
CA ALA A 151 -14.85 -9.87 -5.04
C ALA A 151 -16.30 -9.47 -5.36
N SER A 152 -16.53 -8.20 -5.71
CA SER A 152 -17.86 -7.67 -5.99
C SER A 152 -18.35 -8.05 -7.39
N LYS A 153 -19.66 -8.09 -7.55
CA LYS A 153 -20.31 -8.36 -8.85
C LYS A 153 -20.50 -7.06 -9.64
N PRO A 154 -20.66 -7.15 -10.98
CA PRO A 154 -21.09 -6.00 -11.78
C PRO A 154 -22.37 -5.36 -11.22
N ASN A 155 -22.40 -4.04 -11.18
CA ASN A 155 -23.44 -3.20 -10.57
C ASN A 155 -23.56 -3.30 -9.04
N GLU A 156 -22.69 -4.00 -8.37
CA GLU A 156 -22.61 -3.99 -6.91
C GLU A 156 -21.88 -2.74 -6.41
N THR A 157 -22.37 -2.19 -5.30
CA THR A 157 -21.77 -1.04 -4.64
C THR A 157 -21.17 -1.46 -3.31
N VAL A 158 -19.88 -1.20 -3.16
CA VAL A 158 -19.09 -1.58 -1.98
C VAL A 158 -18.39 -0.37 -1.37
N VAL A 159 -17.92 -0.53 -0.15
CA VAL A 159 -17.17 0.49 0.58
C VAL A 159 -15.77 -0.02 0.83
N ALA A 160 -14.77 0.73 0.38
CA ALA A 160 -13.38 0.37 0.54
C ALA A 160 -12.52 1.60 0.93
N PRO A 161 -11.67 1.48 1.96
CA PRO A 161 -10.76 2.56 2.35
C PRO A 161 -9.53 2.65 1.44
N ASP A 162 -8.83 3.79 1.51
CA ASP A 162 -7.46 3.91 1.04
C ASP A 162 -6.48 3.19 2.00
N SER A 163 -5.24 3.00 1.56
CA SER A 163 -4.20 2.32 2.35
C SER A 163 -3.89 2.99 3.69
N ASN A 164 -4.07 4.31 3.79
CA ASN A 164 -3.78 5.10 4.99
C ASN A 164 -5.01 5.30 5.89
N LYS A 165 -6.19 4.84 5.49
CA LYS A 165 -7.48 5.08 6.16
C LYS A 165 -7.76 6.57 6.36
N THR A 166 -7.49 7.38 5.32
CA THR A 166 -7.75 8.81 5.28
C THR A 166 -8.97 9.13 4.43
N VAL A 167 -9.26 8.29 3.45
CA VAL A 167 -10.41 8.40 2.56
C VAL A 167 -11.16 7.07 2.53
N CYS A 168 -12.48 7.15 2.53
CA CYS A 168 -13.35 6.00 2.37
C CYS A 168 -14.12 6.13 1.06
N TYR A 169 -13.90 5.22 0.12
CA TYR A 169 -14.54 5.22 -1.19
C TYR A 169 -15.83 4.42 -1.17
N VAL A 170 -16.85 4.94 -1.83
CA VAL A 170 -18.04 4.17 -2.25
C VAL A 170 -17.82 3.82 -3.71
N VAL A 171 -17.60 2.55 -3.99
CA VAL A 171 -17.23 2.04 -5.30
C VAL A 171 -18.39 1.27 -5.90
N GLN A 172 -18.88 1.66 -7.07
CA GLN A 172 -19.78 0.87 -7.88
C GLN A 172 -18.98 0.17 -8.98
N VAL A 173 -18.99 -1.14 -8.98
CA VAL A 173 -18.32 -1.94 -10.01
C VAL A 173 -19.21 -1.99 -11.24
N ILE A 174 -18.76 -1.38 -12.33
CA ILE A 174 -19.54 -1.32 -13.58
C ILE A 174 -19.39 -2.64 -14.34
N GLU A 175 -18.16 -3.10 -14.50
CA GLU A 175 -17.85 -4.27 -15.31
C GLU A 175 -16.61 -4.97 -14.77
N LEU A 176 -16.58 -6.29 -14.87
CA LEU A 176 -15.42 -7.14 -14.61
C LEU A 176 -15.08 -7.89 -15.89
N THR A 177 -13.93 -7.59 -16.47
CA THR A 177 -13.45 -8.23 -17.69
C THR A 177 -12.04 -8.79 -17.50
N PRO A 178 -11.74 -9.96 -18.03
CA PRO A 178 -12.65 -10.92 -18.66
C PRO A 178 -13.54 -11.64 -17.63
N GLU A 179 -14.60 -12.29 -18.10
CA GLU A 179 -15.49 -13.08 -17.24
C GLU A 179 -14.72 -14.15 -16.44
N VAL A 180 -15.18 -14.44 -15.23
CA VAL A 180 -14.52 -15.36 -14.28
C VAL A 180 -14.24 -16.73 -14.90
N ASN A 181 -15.18 -17.27 -15.70
CA ASN A 181 -14.99 -18.55 -16.38
C ASN A 181 -13.81 -18.52 -17.36
N LEU A 182 -13.69 -17.43 -18.13
CA LEU A 182 -12.57 -17.25 -19.06
C LEU A 182 -11.24 -17.06 -18.33
N LEU A 183 -11.26 -16.39 -17.16
CA LEU A 183 -10.08 -16.29 -16.28
C LEU A 183 -9.64 -17.67 -15.79
N TYR A 184 -10.60 -18.51 -15.37
CA TYR A 184 -10.31 -19.87 -14.93
C TYR A 184 -9.72 -20.74 -16.05
N GLU A 185 -10.27 -20.69 -17.26
CA GLU A 185 -9.72 -21.40 -18.41
C GLU A 185 -8.29 -20.94 -18.74
N LYS A 186 -8.04 -19.64 -18.73
CA LYS A 186 -6.72 -19.08 -18.96
C LYS A 186 -5.75 -19.48 -17.86
N PHE A 187 -6.18 -19.49 -16.60
CA PHE A 187 -5.35 -19.92 -15.47
C PHE A 187 -5.03 -21.41 -15.57
N ALA A 188 -6.01 -22.25 -15.90
CA ALA A 188 -5.81 -23.69 -16.08
C ALA A 188 -4.85 -24.02 -17.24
N ALA A 189 -4.82 -23.16 -18.28
CA ALA A 189 -3.91 -23.28 -19.42
C ALA A 189 -2.58 -22.52 -19.21
N ALA A 190 -2.42 -21.82 -18.06
CA ALA A 190 -1.24 -20.98 -17.83
C ALA A 190 0.03 -21.83 -17.65
N PRO A 191 1.18 -21.33 -18.08
CA PRO A 191 2.48 -21.96 -17.81
C PRO A 191 2.71 -22.08 -16.31
N LEU A 192 3.38 -23.17 -15.90
CA LEU A 192 3.75 -23.42 -14.49
C LEU A 192 4.47 -22.25 -13.81
N GLU A 193 5.22 -21.46 -14.58
CA GLU A 193 5.91 -20.25 -14.10
C GLU A 193 4.95 -19.20 -13.53
N GLY A 194 3.80 -18.97 -14.19
CA GLY A 194 2.78 -18.05 -13.68
C GLY A 194 2.14 -18.54 -12.38
N ILE A 195 1.87 -19.84 -12.29
CA ILE A 195 1.34 -20.49 -11.09
C ILE A 195 2.35 -20.40 -9.94
N ALA A 196 3.63 -20.64 -10.22
CA ALA A 196 4.69 -20.56 -9.23
C ALA A 196 4.82 -19.16 -8.64
N THR A 197 4.67 -18.10 -9.45
CA THR A 197 4.73 -16.71 -8.99
C THR A 197 3.59 -16.38 -8.02
N VAL A 198 2.36 -16.82 -8.32
CA VAL A 198 1.20 -16.63 -7.43
C VAL A 198 1.37 -17.44 -6.14
N SER A 199 1.79 -18.70 -6.23
CA SER A 199 2.08 -19.55 -5.06
C SER A 199 3.14 -18.94 -4.14
N GLN A 200 4.19 -18.36 -4.70
CA GLN A 200 5.23 -17.69 -3.92
C GLN A 200 4.65 -16.49 -3.17
N LEU A 201 3.83 -15.67 -3.82
CA LEU A 201 3.18 -14.53 -3.20
C LEU A 201 2.26 -14.93 -2.05
N GLU A 202 1.45 -15.97 -2.24
CA GLU A 202 0.56 -16.50 -1.21
C GLU A 202 1.34 -17.06 -0.02
N SER A 203 2.43 -17.78 -0.31
CA SER A 203 3.34 -18.28 0.73
C SER A 203 3.95 -17.15 1.55
N ASP A 204 4.43 -16.10 0.90
CA ASP A 204 5.03 -14.94 1.57
C ASP A 204 3.98 -14.20 2.42
N ARG A 205 2.75 -14.05 1.92
CA ARG A 205 1.64 -13.47 2.69
C ARG A 205 1.24 -14.29 3.91
N ALA A 206 1.29 -15.60 3.82
CA ALA A 206 0.96 -16.48 4.95
C ALA A 206 2.10 -16.57 5.97
N LEU A 207 3.33 -16.64 5.50
CA LEU A 207 4.52 -16.84 6.36
C LEU A 207 4.91 -15.58 7.12
N GLN A 208 4.82 -14.41 6.53
CA GLN A 208 5.24 -13.14 7.15
C GLN A 208 4.48 -12.85 8.46
N PRO A 209 3.14 -12.87 8.52
CA PRO A 209 2.41 -12.65 9.76
C PRO A 209 2.67 -13.76 10.80
N TRP A 210 2.81 -15.01 10.32
CA TRP A 210 3.12 -16.13 11.20
C TRP A 210 4.50 -15.96 11.85
N PHE A 211 5.52 -15.58 11.08
CA PHE A 211 6.86 -15.30 11.58
C PHE A 211 6.88 -14.16 12.60
N GLN A 212 6.17 -13.06 12.29
CA GLN A 212 6.06 -11.92 13.20
C GLN A 212 5.36 -12.29 14.52
N ASN A 213 4.32 -13.12 14.46
CA ASN A 213 3.65 -13.63 15.65
C ASN A 213 4.57 -14.54 16.46
N LEU A 214 5.31 -15.41 15.80
CA LEU A 214 6.28 -16.31 16.46
C LEU A 214 7.39 -15.50 17.14
N GLN A 215 7.93 -14.48 16.48
CA GLN A 215 8.92 -13.57 17.08
C GLN A 215 8.38 -12.87 18.32
N LYS A 216 7.13 -12.37 18.26
CA LYS A 216 6.47 -11.74 19.41
C LYS A 216 6.27 -12.72 20.57
N GLN A 217 5.83 -13.95 20.30
CA GLN A 217 5.58 -14.98 21.31
C GLN A 217 6.87 -15.47 21.97
N LEU A 218 7.93 -15.62 21.23
CA LEU A 218 9.19 -16.12 21.72
C LEU A 218 10.12 -15.03 22.28
N SER A 219 9.69 -13.76 22.24
CA SER A 219 10.49 -12.59 22.68
C SER A 219 11.88 -12.56 22.05
N PHE A 220 12.03 -13.12 20.85
CA PHE A 220 13.29 -13.05 20.12
C PHE A 220 13.56 -11.59 19.75
N ARG A 221 14.55 -10.98 20.42
CA ARG A 221 15.24 -9.81 19.91
C ARG A 221 16.29 -10.32 18.92
N VAL A 222 16.16 -9.90 17.68
CA VAL A 222 17.28 -10.01 16.74
C VAL A 222 18.17 -8.81 17.05
N ASP A 223 19.30 -9.08 17.70
CA ASP A 223 20.34 -8.08 17.92
C ASP A 223 21.02 -7.70 16.58
#